data_e1080397994c5d249e7828862fa7abb8
#
_entry.id   e1080397994c5d249e7828862fa7abb8
#
_cell.length_a   1.000
_cell.length_b   1.000
_cell.length_c   1.000
_cell.angle_alpha   90.00
_cell.angle_beta   90.00
_cell.angle_gamma   90.00
#
_symmetry.space_group_name_H-M   'P 1'
#
loop_
_entity.id
_entity.type
_entity.pdbx_description
1 polymer ?
#
loop_
_entity_poly.entity_id
_entity_poly.type
_entity_poly.pdbx_seq_one_letter_code
_entity_poly.pdbx_strand_id
1 'polypeptide(L)'
;MRMHMNELMEKADLVALDAQAVRASVEVAAQVRPADLSRPTPCLGWTVYGLLAHMAAQHYGFAAASGGDGDLARWKLRSLGDYPVASYRIAAEHVMAAFAVDGVLERMFPLPEVRSGSVFPGTQAISFHFIDYVVHSWDLAKALGTEVVFPPDLLDVALAVAEAVPGGTAREQPGAAFAPPLTCSGGSRLDEIVAILGRSPSWPESPRRSTI
;
A
#
# COMPACT_ATOMS: atom_id res chain seq x y z
N MET A 1 -5.94 8.17 21.37
CA MET A 1 -5.58 7.55 20.06
C MET A 1 -5.28 8.60 18.99
N ARG A 2 -6.21 9.46 18.54
CA ARG A 2 -5.92 10.52 17.54
C ARG A 2 -4.77 11.48 17.91
N MET A 3 -4.62 11.83 19.19
CA MET A 3 -3.53 12.72 19.67
C MET A 3 -2.14 12.08 19.50
N HIS A 4 -2.01 10.80 19.81
CA HIS A 4 -0.74 10.06 19.69
C HIS A 4 -0.32 9.89 18.21
N MET A 5 -1.26 9.60 17.31
CA MET A 5 -0.98 9.52 15.88
C MET A 5 -0.50 10.87 15.32
N ASN A 6 -1.18 11.97 15.65
CA ASN A 6 -0.76 13.30 15.19
C ASN A 6 0.65 13.64 15.68
N GLU A 7 0.97 13.34 16.93
CA GLU A 7 2.29 13.59 17.51
C GLU A 7 3.40 12.75 16.86
N LEU A 8 3.12 11.50 16.51
CA LEU A 8 4.05 10.64 15.76
C LEU A 8 4.26 11.15 14.33
N MET A 9 3.19 11.57 13.67
CA MET A 9 3.26 12.10 12.30
C MET A 9 3.89 13.50 12.21
N GLU A 10 3.76 14.33 13.25
CA GLU A 10 4.46 15.62 13.33
C GLU A 10 5.98 15.46 13.51
N LYS A 11 6.42 14.36 14.14
CA LYS A 11 7.84 14.08 14.36
C LYS A 11 8.48 13.25 13.26
N ALA A 12 7.67 12.55 12.46
CA ALA A 12 8.14 11.68 11.39
C ALA A 12 8.27 12.45 10.08
N ASP A 13 9.38 12.26 9.38
CA ASP A 13 9.48 12.64 7.98
C ASP A 13 8.65 11.67 7.13
N LEU A 14 7.37 11.98 6.98
CA LEU A 14 6.41 11.13 6.27
C LEU A 14 6.83 10.86 4.81
N VAL A 15 7.44 11.84 4.15
CA VAL A 15 7.94 11.68 2.77
C VAL A 15 9.10 10.68 2.73
N ALA A 16 10.00 10.75 3.71
CA ALA A 16 11.11 9.80 3.81
C ALA A 16 10.62 8.39 4.15
N LEU A 17 9.63 8.25 5.02
CA LEU A 17 9.03 6.94 5.37
C LEU A 17 8.27 6.33 4.19
N ASP A 18 7.50 7.14 3.46
CA ASP A 18 6.83 6.70 2.23
C ASP A 18 7.85 6.21 1.19
N ALA A 19 8.90 6.99 0.96
CA ALA A 19 9.97 6.60 0.03
C ALA A 19 10.69 5.31 0.47
N GLN A 20 10.81 5.03 1.77
CA GLN A 20 11.35 3.76 2.26
C GLN A 20 10.40 2.59 1.97
N ALA A 21 9.09 2.75 2.20
CA ALA A 21 8.09 1.74 1.90
C ALA A 21 8.05 1.44 0.39
N VAL A 22 8.09 2.47 -0.45
CA VAL A 22 8.16 2.33 -1.92
C VAL A 22 9.42 1.61 -2.37
N ARG A 23 10.60 1.95 -1.82
CA ARG A 23 11.85 1.25 -2.15
C ARG A 23 11.79 -0.22 -1.76
N ALA A 24 11.28 -0.54 -0.57
CA ALA A 24 11.09 -1.93 -0.15
C ALA A 24 10.19 -2.69 -1.14
N SER A 25 9.12 -2.09 -1.63
CA SER A 25 8.25 -2.68 -2.65
C SER A 25 8.98 -2.95 -3.97
N VAL A 26 9.87 -2.03 -4.39
CA VAL A 26 10.71 -2.20 -5.59
C VAL A 26 11.71 -3.34 -5.41
N GLU A 27 12.33 -3.47 -4.23
CA GLU A 27 13.26 -4.56 -3.92
C GLU A 27 12.57 -5.92 -3.94
N VAL A 28 11.34 -6.01 -3.42
CA VAL A 28 10.53 -7.24 -3.51
C VAL A 28 10.14 -7.51 -4.96
N ALA A 29 9.67 -6.49 -5.69
CA ALA A 29 9.28 -6.62 -7.10
C ALA A 29 10.45 -7.07 -8.00
N ALA A 30 11.68 -6.67 -7.69
CA ALA A 30 12.88 -7.09 -8.43
C ALA A 30 13.14 -8.61 -8.37
N GLN A 31 12.51 -9.32 -7.43
CA GLN A 31 12.63 -10.79 -7.30
C GLN A 31 11.59 -11.54 -8.15
N VAL A 32 10.62 -10.84 -8.76
CA VAL A 32 9.57 -11.45 -9.59
C VAL A 32 10.17 -12.00 -10.88
N ARG A 33 9.94 -13.28 -11.12
CA ARG A 33 10.29 -13.97 -12.37
C ARG A 33 9.06 -14.09 -13.27
N PRO A 34 9.20 -14.28 -14.57
CA PRO A 34 8.06 -14.46 -15.48
C PRO A 34 7.05 -15.53 -15.03
N ALA A 35 7.55 -16.64 -14.45
CA ALA A 35 6.69 -17.71 -13.95
C ALA A 35 5.88 -17.35 -12.69
N ASP A 36 6.26 -16.28 -11.97
CA ASP A 36 5.58 -15.86 -10.76
C ASP A 36 4.38 -14.93 -11.07
N LEU A 37 4.31 -14.34 -12.27
CA LEU A 37 3.32 -13.31 -12.63
C LEU A 37 1.86 -13.77 -12.51
N SER A 38 1.57 -15.06 -12.67
CA SER A 38 0.22 -15.62 -12.54
C SER A 38 -0.10 -16.14 -11.13
N ARG A 39 0.84 -16.09 -10.18
CA ARG A 39 0.63 -16.57 -8.81
C ARG A 39 -0.42 -15.69 -8.11
N PRO A 40 -1.28 -16.29 -7.26
CA PRO A 40 -2.21 -15.54 -6.42
C PRO A 40 -1.44 -14.72 -5.37
N THR A 41 -2.09 -13.68 -4.87
CA THR A 41 -1.57 -12.83 -3.78
C THR A 41 -2.54 -12.82 -2.60
N PRO A 42 -2.11 -12.39 -1.40
CA PRO A 42 -3.02 -12.17 -0.27
C PRO A 42 -4.10 -11.11 -0.55
N CYS A 43 -3.84 -10.18 -1.46
CA CYS A 43 -4.82 -9.23 -1.94
C CYS A 43 -5.82 -9.94 -2.85
N LEU A 44 -7.00 -10.25 -2.33
CA LEU A 44 -7.98 -11.12 -2.97
C LEU A 44 -8.34 -10.67 -4.39
N GLY A 45 -8.30 -11.61 -5.32
CA GLY A 45 -8.62 -11.38 -6.73
C GLY A 45 -7.45 -10.88 -7.59
N TRP A 46 -6.27 -10.66 -6.99
CA TRP A 46 -5.09 -10.20 -7.71
C TRP A 46 -4.05 -11.32 -7.89
N THR A 47 -3.52 -11.43 -9.11
CA THR A 47 -2.26 -12.13 -9.37
C THR A 47 -1.09 -11.19 -9.08
N VAL A 48 0.14 -11.70 -9.04
CA VAL A 48 1.36 -10.89 -8.94
C VAL A 48 1.41 -9.81 -10.03
N TYR A 49 1.07 -10.15 -11.29
CA TYR A 49 0.99 -9.16 -12.37
C TYR A 49 -0.09 -8.10 -12.09
N GLY A 50 -1.28 -8.54 -11.68
CA GLY A 50 -2.38 -7.64 -11.36
C GLY A 50 -2.04 -6.69 -10.21
N LEU A 51 -1.38 -7.20 -9.17
CA LEU A 51 -0.93 -6.39 -8.04
C LEU A 51 0.12 -5.36 -8.47
N LEU A 52 1.13 -5.74 -9.25
CA LEU A 52 2.12 -4.80 -9.79
C LEU A 52 1.48 -3.72 -10.66
N ALA A 53 0.48 -4.09 -11.50
CA ALA A 53 -0.24 -3.12 -12.33
C ALA A 53 -1.09 -2.16 -11.49
N HIS A 54 -1.74 -2.65 -10.44
CA HIS A 54 -2.47 -1.83 -9.48
C HIS A 54 -1.52 -0.85 -8.76
N MET A 55 -0.45 -1.34 -8.15
CA MET A 55 0.54 -0.52 -7.48
C MET A 55 1.11 0.57 -8.40
N ALA A 56 1.43 0.23 -9.65
CA ALA A 56 1.92 1.22 -10.62
C ALA A 56 0.85 2.29 -10.95
N ALA A 57 -0.42 1.91 -11.06
CA ALA A 57 -1.52 2.86 -11.29
C ALA A 57 -1.70 3.81 -10.10
N GLN A 58 -1.60 3.30 -8.86
CA GLN A 58 -1.62 4.10 -7.65
C GLN A 58 -0.47 5.11 -7.63
N HIS A 59 0.75 4.71 -7.94
CA HIS A 59 1.90 5.64 -8.05
C HIS A 59 1.60 6.80 -9.00
N TYR A 60 1.10 6.52 -10.21
CA TYR A 60 0.77 7.58 -11.18
C TYR A 60 -0.39 8.47 -10.71
N GLY A 61 -1.41 7.89 -10.09
CA GLY A 61 -2.54 8.62 -9.54
C GLY A 61 -2.14 9.59 -8.43
N PHE A 62 -1.39 9.10 -7.45
CA PHE A 62 -0.91 9.92 -6.33
C PHE A 62 0.10 10.99 -6.78
N ALA A 63 0.99 10.67 -7.72
CA ALA A 63 1.92 11.65 -8.30
C ALA A 63 1.15 12.78 -9.02
N ALA A 64 0.13 12.45 -9.82
CA ALA A 64 -0.73 13.45 -10.46
C ALA A 64 -1.48 14.30 -9.44
N ALA A 65 -2.06 13.66 -8.41
CA ALA A 65 -2.79 14.35 -7.34
C ALA A 65 -1.90 15.32 -6.55
N SER A 66 -0.60 15.00 -6.35
CA SER A 66 0.35 15.90 -5.68
C SER A 66 0.58 17.21 -6.46
N GLY A 67 0.37 17.18 -7.77
CA GLY A 67 0.36 18.33 -8.66
C GLY A 67 -1.01 19.01 -8.80
N GLY A 68 -2.05 18.51 -8.11
CA GLY A 68 -3.42 19.04 -8.18
C GLY A 68 -4.27 18.46 -9.32
N ASP A 69 -3.78 17.45 -10.06
CA ASP A 69 -4.53 16.78 -11.13
C ASP A 69 -5.43 15.70 -10.51
N GLY A 70 -6.74 15.95 -10.53
CA GLY A 70 -7.80 15.04 -10.03
C GLY A 70 -8.46 14.21 -11.12
N ASP A 71 -7.87 14.07 -12.30
CA ASP A 71 -8.43 13.24 -13.36
C ASP A 71 -8.36 11.75 -12.99
N LEU A 72 -9.53 11.10 -12.88
CA LEU A 72 -9.65 9.67 -12.59
C LEU A 72 -8.93 8.79 -13.65
N ALA A 73 -8.67 9.31 -14.84
CA ALA A 73 -7.90 8.58 -15.85
C ALA A 73 -6.43 8.32 -15.43
N ARG A 74 -5.89 9.07 -14.48
CA ARG A 74 -4.54 8.87 -13.94
C ARG A 74 -4.42 7.58 -13.12
N TRP A 75 -5.53 7.13 -12.52
CA TRP A 75 -5.63 5.96 -11.65
C TRP A 75 -5.97 4.66 -12.38
N LYS A 76 -6.24 4.74 -13.69
CA LYS A 76 -6.61 3.56 -14.47
C LYS A 76 -5.46 2.57 -14.56
N LEU A 77 -5.80 1.30 -14.36
CA LEU A 77 -4.89 0.19 -14.65
C LEU A 77 -4.38 0.28 -16.08
N ARG A 78 -3.08 0.09 -16.24
CA ARG A 78 -2.40 0.06 -17.55
C ARG A 78 -1.63 -1.24 -17.67
N SER A 79 -1.49 -1.73 -18.90
CA SER A 79 -0.58 -2.84 -19.15
C SER A 79 0.84 -2.43 -18.79
N LEU A 80 1.53 -3.30 -18.08
CA LEU A 80 2.96 -3.13 -17.78
C LEU A 80 3.88 -3.61 -18.92
N GLY A 81 3.28 -4.10 -20.04
CA GLY A 81 4.03 -4.58 -21.20
C GLY A 81 4.85 -5.84 -20.94
N ASP A 82 5.90 -6.03 -21.73
CA ASP A 82 6.76 -7.22 -21.68
C ASP A 82 7.74 -7.22 -20.48
N TYR A 83 7.92 -6.06 -19.84
CA TYR A 83 8.87 -5.85 -18.73
C TYR A 83 8.15 -5.28 -17.48
N PRO A 84 7.23 -6.04 -16.86
CA PRO A 84 6.34 -5.54 -15.81
C PRO A 84 7.11 -5.00 -14.59
N VAL A 85 8.21 -5.62 -14.19
CA VAL A 85 9.05 -5.17 -13.07
C VAL A 85 9.71 -3.81 -13.39
N ALA A 86 10.23 -3.64 -14.60
CA ALA A 86 10.84 -2.37 -15.01
C ALA A 86 9.79 -1.25 -15.09
N SER A 87 8.60 -1.55 -15.63
CA SER A 87 7.48 -0.60 -15.70
C SER A 87 7.01 -0.18 -14.31
N TYR A 88 6.92 -1.13 -13.37
CA TYR A 88 6.61 -0.85 -11.97
C TYR A 88 7.65 0.07 -11.33
N ARG A 89 8.94 -0.23 -11.49
CA ARG A 89 10.02 0.60 -10.95
C ARG A 89 9.96 2.04 -11.46
N ILE A 90 9.70 2.25 -12.75
CA ILE A 90 9.54 3.60 -13.33
C ILE A 90 8.39 4.36 -12.65
N ALA A 91 7.26 3.70 -12.38
CA ALA A 91 6.13 4.31 -11.68
C ALA A 91 6.50 4.67 -10.23
N ALA A 92 7.25 3.81 -9.54
CA ALA A 92 7.74 4.07 -8.19
C ALA A 92 8.72 5.26 -8.14
N GLU A 93 9.66 5.33 -9.06
CA GLU A 93 10.59 6.47 -9.20
C GLU A 93 9.83 7.77 -9.47
N HIS A 94 8.77 7.70 -10.28
CA HIS A 94 7.93 8.86 -10.62
C HIS A 94 7.22 9.44 -9.38
N VAL A 95 6.58 8.62 -8.55
CA VAL A 95 5.87 9.10 -7.35
C VAL A 95 6.84 9.61 -6.29
N MET A 96 7.98 8.92 -6.09
CA MET A 96 9.00 9.40 -5.16
C MET A 96 9.53 10.78 -5.56
N ALA A 97 9.75 11.02 -6.85
CA ALA A 97 10.16 12.34 -7.36
C ALA A 97 9.05 13.39 -7.16
N ALA A 98 7.78 13.03 -7.36
CA ALA A 98 6.66 13.93 -7.16
C ALA A 98 6.48 14.31 -5.67
N PHE A 99 6.71 13.39 -4.75
CA PHE A 99 6.61 13.63 -3.31
C PHE A 99 7.86 14.34 -2.73
N ALA A 100 9.00 14.29 -3.41
CA ALA A 100 10.21 14.99 -2.98
C ALA A 100 10.17 16.51 -3.25
N VAL A 101 9.10 17.02 -3.85
CA VAL A 101 8.97 18.47 -4.13
C VAL A 101 8.68 19.22 -2.83
N ASP A 102 9.42 20.31 -2.60
CA ASP A 102 9.24 21.17 -1.42
C ASP A 102 7.78 21.61 -1.25
N GLY A 103 7.30 21.58 -0.01
CA GLY A 103 5.94 21.97 0.33
C GLY A 103 4.86 20.98 -0.11
N VAL A 104 5.21 19.73 -0.44
CA VAL A 104 4.24 18.72 -0.88
C VAL A 104 3.22 18.38 0.21
N LEU A 105 3.61 18.39 1.48
CA LEU A 105 2.73 18.07 2.61
C LEU A 105 1.67 19.14 2.87
N GLU A 106 1.91 20.38 2.47
CA GLU A 106 1.00 21.52 2.60
C GLU A 106 0.01 21.63 1.44
N ARG A 107 0.22 20.84 0.37
CA ARG A 107 -0.66 20.82 -0.80
C ARG A 107 -1.97 20.09 -0.51
N MET A 108 -2.96 20.36 -1.35
CA MET A 108 -4.23 19.66 -1.34
C MET A 108 -4.28 18.68 -2.52
N PHE A 109 -4.50 17.40 -2.22
CA PHE A 109 -4.52 16.30 -3.19
C PHE A 109 -5.96 15.93 -3.53
N PRO A 110 -6.42 16.09 -4.78
CA PRO A 110 -7.68 15.50 -5.23
C PRO A 110 -7.52 13.99 -5.39
N LEU A 111 -8.25 13.20 -4.58
CA LEU A 111 -8.20 11.75 -4.59
C LEU A 111 -9.56 11.15 -5.00
N PRO A 112 -9.92 11.20 -6.29
CA PRO A 112 -11.24 10.76 -6.77
C PRO A 112 -11.47 9.25 -6.60
N GLU A 113 -10.41 8.44 -6.53
CA GLU A 113 -10.50 7.01 -6.30
C GLU A 113 -10.83 6.68 -4.84
N VAL A 114 -10.35 7.46 -3.88
CA VAL A 114 -10.70 7.31 -2.46
C VAL A 114 -12.16 7.72 -2.23
N ARG A 115 -12.55 8.86 -2.75
CA ARG A 115 -13.94 9.34 -2.76
C ARG A 115 -14.11 10.43 -3.82
N SER A 116 -15.10 10.25 -4.70
CA SER A 116 -15.40 11.20 -5.76
C SER A 116 -15.54 12.63 -5.24
N GLY A 117 -14.82 13.58 -5.87
CA GLY A 117 -14.83 14.99 -5.52
C GLY A 117 -14.13 15.37 -4.21
N SER A 118 -13.47 14.42 -3.55
CA SER A 118 -12.76 14.72 -2.30
C SER A 118 -11.34 15.18 -2.53
N VAL A 119 -10.93 16.11 -1.66
CA VAL A 119 -9.58 16.69 -1.64
C VAL A 119 -9.03 16.51 -0.22
N PHE A 120 -7.80 16.06 -0.10
CA PHE A 120 -7.17 15.73 1.18
C PHE A 120 -5.90 16.55 1.37
N PRO A 121 -5.54 16.94 2.62
CA PRO A 121 -4.22 17.49 2.91
C PRO A 121 -3.12 16.53 2.49
N GLY A 122 -1.99 17.05 2.01
CA GLY A 122 -0.85 16.25 1.55
C GLY A 122 -0.35 15.27 2.59
N THR A 123 -0.30 15.67 3.86
CA THR A 123 0.02 14.76 4.97
C THR A 123 -0.91 13.55 5.03
N GLN A 124 -2.21 13.75 4.86
CA GLN A 124 -3.17 12.65 4.87
C GLN A 124 -3.10 11.81 3.60
N ALA A 125 -2.98 12.45 2.43
CA ALA A 125 -2.86 11.74 1.16
C ALA A 125 -1.61 10.85 1.10
N ILE A 126 -0.46 11.39 1.52
CA ILE A 126 0.80 10.61 1.56
C ILE A 126 0.73 9.51 2.62
N SER A 127 0.02 9.70 3.75
CA SER A 127 -0.18 8.60 4.72
C SER A 127 -1.02 7.45 4.13
N PHE A 128 -1.97 7.73 3.24
CA PHE A 128 -2.72 6.68 2.52
C PHE A 128 -1.81 5.91 1.57
N HIS A 129 -0.99 6.61 0.80
CA HIS A 129 -0.01 5.99 -0.08
C HIS A 129 1.00 5.16 0.71
N PHE A 130 1.56 5.70 1.77
CA PHE A 130 2.52 5.03 2.65
C PHE A 130 2.00 3.69 3.17
N ILE A 131 0.81 3.67 3.78
CA ILE A 131 0.27 2.43 4.34
C ILE A 131 -0.07 1.41 3.27
N ASP A 132 -0.52 1.84 2.10
CA ASP A 132 -0.80 0.98 0.97
C ASP A 132 0.47 0.24 0.50
N TYR A 133 1.61 0.96 0.44
CA TYR A 133 2.89 0.36 0.04
C TYR A 133 3.54 -0.51 1.11
N VAL A 134 3.32 -0.27 2.39
CA VAL A 134 3.69 -1.21 3.45
C VAL A 134 2.96 -2.53 3.27
N VAL A 135 1.64 -2.49 3.06
CA VAL A 135 0.80 -3.70 2.92
C VAL A 135 1.07 -4.42 1.59
N HIS A 136 1.13 -3.70 0.49
CA HIS A 136 1.35 -4.34 -0.82
C HIS A 136 2.78 -4.89 -0.99
N SER A 137 3.78 -4.32 -0.33
CA SER A 137 5.10 -4.94 -0.25
C SER A 137 5.02 -6.30 0.45
N TRP A 138 4.25 -6.39 1.53
CA TRP A 138 4.00 -7.65 2.23
C TRP A 138 3.18 -8.63 1.37
N ASP A 139 2.10 -8.17 0.72
CA ASP A 139 1.29 -8.98 -0.19
C ASP A 139 2.17 -9.63 -1.29
N LEU A 140 3.06 -8.82 -1.89
CA LEU A 140 3.97 -9.30 -2.93
C LEU A 140 5.02 -10.28 -2.38
N ALA A 141 5.63 -9.97 -1.23
CA ALA A 141 6.61 -10.84 -0.59
C ALA A 141 6.01 -12.21 -0.25
N LYS A 142 4.82 -12.24 0.34
CA LYS A 142 4.07 -13.48 0.61
C LYS A 142 3.78 -14.27 -0.66
N ALA A 143 3.34 -13.63 -1.73
CA ALA A 143 3.09 -14.28 -3.01
C ALA A 143 4.35 -14.94 -3.61
N LEU A 144 5.51 -14.33 -3.40
CA LEU A 144 6.80 -14.86 -3.87
C LEU A 144 7.41 -15.91 -2.92
N GLY A 145 6.91 -16.00 -1.67
CA GLY A 145 7.51 -16.85 -0.63
C GLY A 145 8.82 -16.26 -0.10
N THR A 146 8.95 -14.95 -0.11
CA THR A 146 10.06 -14.17 0.47
C THR A 146 9.56 -13.30 1.61
N GLU A 147 10.45 -12.50 2.20
CA GLU A 147 10.14 -11.58 3.28
C GLU A 147 10.42 -10.14 2.87
N VAL A 148 9.66 -9.21 3.43
CA VAL A 148 9.96 -7.78 3.43
C VAL A 148 10.24 -7.35 4.86
N VAL A 149 11.27 -6.53 5.04
CA VAL A 149 11.67 -6.01 6.35
C VAL A 149 11.59 -4.48 6.33
N PHE A 150 10.94 -3.93 7.35
CA PHE A 150 10.87 -2.50 7.56
C PHE A 150 11.53 -2.11 8.88
N PRO A 151 12.13 -0.92 8.97
CA PRO A 151 12.65 -0.39 10.24
C PRO A 151 11.55 -0.26 11.31
N PRO A 152 11.89 -0.42 12.60
CA PRO A 152 10.90 -0.34 13.69
C PRO A 152 10.12 0.98 13.74
N ASP A 153 10.78 2.11 13.50
CA ASP A 153 10.18 3.45 13.47
C ASP A 153 9.17 3.60 12.33
N LEU A 154 9.45 3.05 11.15
CA LEU A 154 8.50 2.99 10.04
C LEU A 154 7.27 2.16 10.45
N LEU A 155 7.46 0.99 11.07
CA LEU A 155 6.36 0.14 11.52
C LEU A 155 5.50 0.78 12.61
N ASP A 156 6.08 1.59 13.51
CA ASP A 156 5.33 2.30 14.53
C ASP A 156 4.40 3.35 13.91
N VAL A 157 4.88 4.09 12.90
CA VAL A 157 4.03 5.03 12.15
C VAL A 157 2.98 4.29 11.31
N ALA A 158 3.36 3.19 10.66
CA ALA A 158 2.45 2.37 9.85
C ALA A 158 1.30 1.79 10.71
N LEU A 159 1.61 1.34 11.93
CA LEU A 159 0.58 0.86 12.86
C LEU A 159 -0.40 1.97 13.23
N ALA A 160 0.11 3.16 13.58
CA ALA A 160 -0.75 4.29 13.90
C ALA A 160 -1.68 4.70 12.74
N VAL A 161 -1.16 4.65 11.50
CA VAL A 161 -1.97 4.91 10.30
C VAL A 161 -2.99 3.79 10.07
N ALA A 162 -2.60 2.51 10.22
CA ALA A 162 -3.51 1.37 10.05
C ALA A 162 -4.68 1.40 11.03
N GLU A 163 -4.42 1.73 12.30
CA GLU A 163 -5.45 1.90 13.34
C GLU A 163 -6.42 3.06 13.05
N ALA A 164 -5.97 4.08 12.30
CA ALA A 164 -6.79 5.22 11.93
C ALA A 164 -7.67 4.95 10.70
N VAL A 165 -7.44 3.85 9.95
CA VAL A 165 -8.29 3.48 8.81
C VAL A 165 -9.70 3.18 9.30
N PRO A 166 -10.75 3.87 8.78
CA PRO A 166 -12.12 3.65 9.22
C PRO A 166 -12.54 2.18 9.11
N GLY A 167 -13.16 1.67 10.15
CA GLY A 167 -13.70 0.30 10.21
C GLY A 167 -15.20 0.24 9.87
N GLY A 168 -15.83 -0.89 10.24
CA GLY A 168 -17.26 -1.11 10.09
C GLY A 168 -17.66 -1.50 8.67
N THR A 169 -18.95 -1.31 8.34
CA THR A 169 -19.57 -1.75 7.08
C THR A 169 -18.95 -1.14 5.82
N ALA A 170 -18.20 -0.04 5.95
CA ALA A 170 -17.47 0.55 4.83
C ALA A 170 -16.42 -0.41 4.24
N ARG A 171 -15.83 -1.28 5.07
CA ARG A 171 -14.85 -2.29 4.62
C ARG A 171 -15.48 -3.56 4.03
N GLU A 172 -16.79 -3.71 4.13
CA GLU A 172 -17.55 -4.85 3.58
C GLU A 172 -18.07 -4.55 2.16
N GLN A 173 -17.95 -3.30 1.72
CA GLN A 173 -18.45 -2.88 0.41
C GLN A 173 -17.50 -3.31 -0.72
N PRO A 174 -18.04 -3.65 -1.91
CA PRO A 174 -17.23 -3.88 -3.08
C PRO A 174 -16.36 -2.65 -3.40
N GLY A 175 -15.07 -2.87 -3.64
CA GLY A 175 -14.10 -1.80 -3.92
C GLY A 175 -13.53 -1.10 -2.68
N ALA A 176 -13.81 -1.60 -1.48
CA ALA A 176 -13.13 -1.13 -0.27
C ALA A 176 -11.61 -1.35 -0.39
N ALA A 177 -10.82 -0.34 -0.03
CA ALA A 177 -9.36 -0.40 -0.09
C ALA A 177 -8.79 -1.51 0.80
N PHE A 178 -9.44 -1.77 1.95
CA PHE A 178 -9.04 -2.79 2.90
C PHE A 178 -10.25 -3.62 3.34
N ALA A 179 -10.07 -4.92 3.52
CA ALA A 179 -11.06 -5.81 4.07
C ALA A 179 -11.29 -5.57 5.59
N PRO A 180 -12.35 -6.12 6.18
CA PRO A 180 -12.55 -6.08 7.64
C PRO A 180 -11.33 -6.61 8.41
N PRO A 181 -11.00 -6.02 9.58
CA PRO A 181 -9.84 -6.44 10.35
C PRO A 181 -9.96 -7.89 10.83
N LEU A 182 -8.82 -8.57 10.83
CA LEU A 182 -8.68 -9.92 11.36
C LEU A 182 -8.06 -9.88 12.76
N THR A 183 -8.40 -10.85 13.59
CA THR A 183 -7.75 -11.02 14.90
C THR A 183 -6.35 -11.60 14.70
N CYS A 184 -5.34 -10.92 15.21
CA CYS A 184 -3.97 -11.42 15.24
C CYS A 184 -3.60 -11.65 16.73
N SER A 185 -3.31 -12.91 17.10
CA SER A 185 -2.85 -13.25 18.45
C SER A 185 -1.38 -13.63 18.39
N GLY A 186 -0.51 -12.67 18.65
CA GLY A 186 0.95 -12.81 18.52
C GLY A 186 1.43 -12.57 17.08
N GLY A 187 2.74 -12.47 16.90
CA GLY A 187 3.35 -12.18 15.61
C GLY A 187 4.22 -10.93 15.65
N SER A 188 4.72 -10.54 14.49
CA SER A 188 5.50 -9.31 14.33
C SER A 188 4.59 -8.08 14.29
N ARG A 189 5.18 -6.89 14.43
CA ARG A 189 4.47 -5.62 14.24
C ARG A 189 3.84 -5.54 12.83
N LEU A 190 4.51 -6.08 11.83
CA LEU A 190 3.98 -6.12 10.46
C LEU A 190 2.76 -7.06 10.36
N ASP A 191 2.78 -8.21 11.06
CA ASP A 191 1.61 -9.10 11.10
C ASP A 191 0.40 -8.42 11.74
N GLU A 192 0.61 -7.61 12.78
CA GLU A 192 -0.44 -6.80 13.40
C GLU A 192 -1.04 -5.80 12.40
N ILE A 193 -0.19 -5.04 11.72
CA ILE A 193 -0.59 -4.05 10.71
C ILE A 193 -1.43 -4.69 9.61
N VAL A 194 -0.95 -5.77 9.00
CA VAL A 194 -1.64 -6.42 7.88
C VAL A 194 -2.95 -7.06 8.32
N ALA A 195 -3.03 -7.59 9.56
CA ALA A 195 -4.26 -8.12 10.13
C ALA A 195 -5.32 -7.02 10.35
N ILE A 196 -4.93 -5.86 10.89
CA ILE A 196 -5.81 -4.68 11.01
C ILE A 196 -6.37 -4.27 9.65
N LEU A 197 -5.60 -4.47 8.58
CA LEU A 197 -5.97 -4.13 7.20
C LEU A 197 -6.57 -5.33 6.42
N GLY A 198 -6.99 -6.38 7.15
CA GLY A 198 -7.77 -7.49 6.61
C GLY A 198 -6.99 -8.55 5.86
N ARG A 199 -5.67 -8.64 6.05
CA ARG A 199 -4.82 -9.71 5.51
C ARG A 199 -4.55 -10.77 6.57
N SER A 200 -4.56 -12.04 6.19
CA SER A 200 -4.19 -13.15 7.08
C SER A 200 -2.66 -13.29 7.13
N PRO A 201 -2.01 -13.07 8.30
CA PRO A 201 -0.54 -13.27 8.41
C PRO A 201 -0.09 -14.70 8.08
N SER A 202 -0.99 -15.68 8.21
CA SER A 202 -0.74 -17.09 7.88
C SER A 202 -0.96 -17.45 6.40
N TRP A 203 -1.23 -16.47 5.53
CA TRP A 203 -1.40 -16.72 4.10
C TRP A 203 -0.13 -17.35 3.46
N PRO A 204 -0.28 -18.33 2.52
CA PRO A 204 -1.51 -19.02 2.16
C PRO A 204 -1.96 -19.95 3.29
N GLU A 205 -3.24 -19.88 3.64
CA GLU A 205 -3.76 -20.78 4.68
C GLU A 205 -3.54 -22.24 4.27
N SER A 206 -2.91 -23.01 5.14
CA SER A 206 -2.84 -24.45 4.95
C SER A 206 -4.25 -25.02 4.87
N PRO A 207 -4.57 -25.87 3.89
CA PRO A 207 -5.89 -26.52 3.85
C PRO A 207 -6.15 -27.16 5.22
N ARG A 208 -7.25 -26.79 5.86
CA ARG A 208 -7.67 -27.41 7.13
C ARG A 208 -7.69 -28.91 6.90
N ARG A 209 -6.85 -29.67 7.60
CA ARG A 209 -6.94 -31.12 7.61
C ARG A 209 -8.36 -31.44 8.14
N SER A 210 -9.24 -31.86 7.25
CA SER A 210 -10.51 -32.44 7.67
C SER A 210 -10.17 -33.66 8.52
N THR A 211 -10.36 -33.54 9.83
CA THR A 211 -10.35 -34.70 10.72
C THR A 211 -11.62 -35.48 10.38
N ILE A 212 -11.46 -36.59 9.67
CA ILE A 212 -12.51 -37.59 9.43
C ILE A 212 -12.66 -38.39 10.71
#